data_d4ebe7124ab9159004f403b9108e9f6a
#
_entry.id   d4ebe7124ab9159004f403b9108e9f6a
#
_cell.length_a   1.000
_cell.length_b   1.000
_cell.length_c   1.000
_cell.angle_alpha   90.00
_cell.angle_beta   90.00
_cell.angle_gamma   90.00
#
_symmetry.space_group_name_H-M   'P 1'
#
loop_
_entity.id
_entity.type
_entity.pdbx_description
1 polymer ?
#
loop_
_entity_poly.entity_id
_entity_poly.type
_entity_poly.pdbx_seq_one_letter_code
_entity_poly.pdbx_strand_id
1 'polypeptide(L)'
;MTARVTFTNGNVLNASDLTNSFVYLPYAMESGVTPTAITGSGSISFTSGRFTQPPIVIVTAVSGNNTATSVTIGTVTTSSAAVYIWSGTSASTSAKVLHWTAIQMTSTTAAG
;
A
#
# COMPACT_ATOMS: atom_id res chain seq x y z
N MET A 1 -14.18 -15.63 -1.70
CA MET A 1 -13.48 -15.80 -0.42
C MET A 1 -13.75 -17.16 0.16
N THR A 2 -12.71 -17.82 0.62
CA THR A 2 -12.88 -19.09 1.33
C THR A 2 -13.68 -18.85 2.62
N ALA A 3 -14.52 -19.81 2.98
CA ALA A 3 -15.30 -19.70 4.20
C ALA A 3 -14.40 -19.52 5.41
N ARG A 4 -14.83 -18.69 6.32
CA ARG A 4 -14.13 -18.52 7.60
C ARG A 4 -14.24 -19.77 8.42
N VAL A 5 -13.21 -20.04 9.21
CA VAL A 5 -13.28 -21.04 10.25
C VAL A 5 -14.24 -20.54 11.32
N THR A 6 -15.23 -21.37 11.66
CA THR A 6 -16.17 -21.05 12.72
C THR A 6 -15.76 -21.74 14.00
N PHE A 7 -15.59 -20.98 15.05
CA PHE A 7 -15.23 -21.51 16.36
C PHE A 7 -16.49 -21.72 17.18
N THR A 8 -16.67 -22.95 17.64
CA THR A 8 -17.80 -23.33 18.47
C THR A 8 -17.30 -23.58 19.89
N ASN A 9 -18.15 -23.34 20.87
CA ASN A 9 -17.79 -23.60 22.26
C ASN A 9 -17.32 -25.07 22.42
N GLY A 10 -16.12 -25.25 22.96
CA GLY A 10 -15.50 -26.54 23.11
C GLY A 10 -14.57 -26.96 22.00
N ASN A 11 -14.52 -26.23 20.88
CA ASN A 11 -13.56 -26.52 19.81
C ASN A 11 -12.16 -26.02 20.17
N VAL A 12 -11.17 -26.77 19.70
CA VAL A 12 -9.77 -26.38 19.87
C VAL A 12 -9.34 -25.60 18.65
N LEU A 13 -8.79 -24.40 18.88
CA LEU A 13 -8.16 -23.60 17.82
C LEU A 13 -6.79 -24.20 17.52
N ASN A 14 -6.54 -24.57 16.28
CA ASN A 14 -5.23 -25.03 15.86
C ASN A 14 -4.59 -24.05 14.87
N ALA A 15 -3.26 -24.18 14.69
CA ALA A 15 -2.49 -23.24 13.88
C ALA A 15 -2.89 -23.27 12.40
N SER A 16 -3.27 -24.42 11.86
CA SER A 16 -3.66 -24.52 10.46
C SER A 16 -4.99 -23.82 10.18
N ASP A 17 -5.94 -23.87 11.11
CA ASP A 17 -7.22 -23.16 10.95
C ASP A 17 -7.00 -21.65 10.94
N LEU A 18 -6.15 -21.15 11.82
CA LEU A 18 -5.82 -19.73 11.88
C LEU A 18 -5.08 -19.29 10.62
N THR A 19 -4.10 -20.06 10.16
CA THR A 19 -3.34 -19.78 8.95
C THR A 19 -4.27 -19.72 7.74
N ASN A 20 -5.18 -20.67 7.58
CA ASN A 20 -6.13 -20.69 6.46
C ASN A 20 -7.05 -19.47 6.48
N SER A 21 -7.46 -19.03 7.66
CA SER A 21 -8.31 -17.84 7.79
C SER A 21 -7.60 -16.56 7.32
N PHE A 22 -6.30 -16.44 7.49
CA PHE A 22 -5.54 -15.27 7.07
C PHE A 22 -5.05 -15.35 5.63
N VAL A 23 -4.62 -16.53 5.17
CA VAL A 23 -4.06 -16.70 3.83
C VAL A 23 -5.10 -16.42 2.74
N TYR A 24 -6.35 -16.70 3.00
CA TYR A 24 -7.42 -16.54 2.02
C TYR A 24 -8.23 -15.25 2.17
N LEU A 25 -7.66 -14.24 2.81
CA LEU A 25 -8.28 -12.91 2.83
C LEU A 25 -8.39 -12.36 1.41
N PRO A 26 -9.53 -11.70 1.07
CA PRO A 26 -9.75 -11.20 -0.29
C PRO A 26 -9.00 -9.91 -0.61
N TYR A 27 -8.23 -9.38 0.31
CA TYR A 27 -7.49 -8.12 0.11
C TYR A 27 -6.14 -8.17 0.80
N ALA A 28 -5.25 -7.29 0.37
CA ALA A 28 -3.97 -7.03 1.01
C ALA A 28 -3.77 -5.54 1.16
N MET A 29 -3.09 -5.13 2.21
CA MET A 29 -2.82 -3.73 2.51
C MET A 29 -1.38 -3.54 2.94
N GLU A 30 -0.84 -2.39 2.62
CA GLU A 30 0.43 -1.93 3.16
C GLU A 30 0.40 -0.41 3.26
N SER A 31 1.03 0.14 4.27
CA SER A 31 1.16 1.58 4.41
C SER A 31 2.53 1.91 4.98
N GLY A 32 2.96 3.13 4.76
CA GLY A 32 4.26 3.54 5.25
C GLY A 32 4.61 4.98 4.96
N VAL A 33 5.84 5.28 5.23
CA VAL A 33 6.46 6.57 5.00
C VAL A 33 7.67 6.31 4.12
N THR A 34 7.91 7.15 3.11
CA THR A 34 9.12 7.00 2.31
C THR A 34 10.35 7.19 3.20
N PRO A 35 11.34 6.27 3.13
CA PRO A 35 12.50 6.34 4.03
C PRO A 35 13.39 7.54 3.74
N THR A 36 13.36 8.06 2.52
CA THR A 36 14.07 9.27 2.13
C THR A 36 13.11 10.22 1.44
N ALA A 37 13.38 11.51 1.57
CA ALA A 37 12.60 12.52 0.88
C ALA A 37 12.82 12.43 -0.64
N ILE A 38 11.74 12.63 -1.40
CA ILE A 38 11.74 12.52 -2.86
C ILE A 38 11.67 13.91 -3.46
N THR A 39 12.50 14.17 -4.45
CA THR A 39 12.51 15.43 -5.20
C THR A 39 11.99 15.19 -6.60
N GLY A 40 10.89 15.84 -6.96
CA GLY A 40 10.31 15.79 -8.30
C GLY A 40 9.67 14.45 -8.65
N SER A 41 10.43 13.39 -8.70
CA SER A 41 9.92 12.05 -9.01
C SER A 41 10.67 10.98 -8.24
N GLY A 42 10.00 9.87 -8.01
CA GLY A 42 10.58 8.74 -7.31
C GLY A 42 9.64 7.55 -7.33
N SER A 43 9.85 6.61 -6.42
CA SER A 43 8.99 5.45 -6.30
C SER A 43 8.79 5.05 -4.85
N ILE A 44 7.64 4.42 -4.62
CA ILE A 44 7.32 3.74 -3.37
C ILE A 44 7.49 2.24 -3.61
N SER A 45 8.25 1.58 -2.75
CA SER A 45 8.46 0.13 -2.85
C SER A 45 7.56 -0.58 -1.86
N PHE A 46 6.88 -1.62 -2.34
CA PHE A 46 6.04 -2.49 -1.51
C PHE A 46 6.84 -3.70 -1.04
N THR A 47 6.42 -4.29 0.07
CA THR A 47 6.99 -5.54 0.52
C THR A 47 6.82 -6.62 -0.54
N SER A 48 7.90 -7.32 -0.86
CA SER A 48 7.88 -8.38 -1.87
C SER A 48 6.81 -9.43 -1.54
N GLY A 49 5.99 -9.76 -2.53
CA GLY A 49 4.93 -10.75 -2.39
C GLY A 49 3.68 -10.27 -1.67
N ARG A 50 3.62 -9.01 -1.21
CA ARG A 50 2.43 -8.49 -0.52
C ARG A 50 1.23 -8.40 -1.46
N PHE A 51 1.45 -7.98 -2.70
CA PHE A 51 0.40 -7.80 -3.68
C PHE A 51 0.55 -8.78 -4.83
N THR A 52 -0.56 -9.38 -5.24
CA THR A 52 -0.63 -10.27 -6.42
C THR A 52 -1.15 -9.54 -7.65
N GLN A 53 -1.71 -8.36 -7.44
CA GLN A 53 -2.16 -7.45 -8.49
C GLN A 53 -1.78 -6.02 -8.11
N PRO A 54 -1.64 -5.11 -9.09
CA PRO A 54 -1.33 -3.72 -8.76
C PRO A 54 -2.38 -3.14 -7.81
N PRO A 55 -1.98 -2.63 -6.64
CA PRO A 55 -2.91 -2.08 -5.67
C PRO A 55 -3.39 -0.69 -6.05
N ILE A 56 -4.44 -0.24 -5.38
CA ILE A 56 -4.82 1.18 -5.37
C ILE A 56 -3.90 1.88 -4.37
N VAL A 57 -3.28 2.98 -4.79
CA VAL A 57 -2.32 3.70 -3.97
C VAL A 57 -2.83 5.10 -3.67
N ILE A 58 -2.79 5.47 -2.41
CA ILE A 58 -3.10 6.81 -1.93
C ILE A 58 -1.84 7.38 -1.31
N VAL A 59 -1.44 8.58 -1.75
CA VAL A 59 -0.21 9.22 -1.32
C VAL A 59 -0.49 10.65 -0.92
N THR A 60 0.15 11.10 0.16
CA THR A 60 0.14 12.50 0.53
C THR A 60 1.54 12.96 0.90
N ALA A 61 1.85 14.21 0.57
CA ALA A 61 3.14 14.81 0.91
C ALA A 61 3.09 15.40 2.31
N VAL A 62 4.14 15.18 3.08
CA VAL A 62 4.33 15.84 4.36
C VAL A 62 5.04 17.16 4.11
N SER A 63 4.38 18.26 4.45
CA SER A 63 4.94 19.60 4.29
C SER A 63 4.76 20.40 5.57
N GLY A 64 5.81 21.04 6.02
CA GLY A 64 5.80 21.85 7.23
C GLY A 64 5.28 23.27 7.02
N ASN A 65 4.85 23.64 5.82
CA ASN A 65 4.39 24.99 5.51
C ASN A 65 3.25 24.96 4.48
N ASN A 66 2.75 26.15 4.15
CA ASN A 66 1.64 26.33 3.22
C ASN A 66 2.07 26.30 1.74
N THR A 67 3.17 25.66 1.41
CA THR A 67 3.62 25.58 0.02
C THR A 67 2.67 24.72 -0.78
N ALA A 68 2.26 25.19 -1.95
CA ALA A 68 1.41 24.44 -2.86
C ALA A 68 2.18 23.22 -3.36
N THR A 69 1.82 22.05 -2.84
CA THR A 69 2.46 20.80 -3.20
C THR A 69 1.38 19.78 -3.51
N SER A 70 1.50 19.11 -4.64
CA SER A 70 0.63 17.99 -4.99
C SER A 70 1.46 16.78 -5.38
N VAL A 71 0.86 15.60 -5.24
CA VAL A 71 1.50 14.34 -5.61
C VAL A 71 0.58 13.63 -6.59
N THR A 72 1.15 13.16 -7.69
CA THR A 72 0.44 12.30 -8.62
C THR A 72 1.11 10.93 -8.67
N ILE A 73 0.31 9.91 -8.98
CA ILE A 73 0.78 8.54 -9.06
C ILE A 73 0.87 8.15 -10.53
N GLY A 74 2.00 7.60 -10.93
CA GLY A 74 2.20 7.07 -12.27
C GLY A 74 1.92 5.58 -12.33
N THR A 75 2.84 4.81 -12.92
CA THR A 75 2.67 3.36 -13.06
C THR A 75 2.71 2.67 -11.70
N VAL A 76 1.72 1.83 -11.45
CA VAL A 76 1.65 0.99 -10.26
C VAL A 76 1.81 -0.46 -10.69
N THR A 77 2.70 -1.17 -10.00
CA THR A 77 2.92 -2.61 -10.19
C THR A 77 2.67 -3.34 -8.88
N THR A 78 2.86 -4.63 -8.87
CA THR A 78 2.74 -5.41 -7.62
C THR A 78 3.89 -5.14 -6.65
N SER A 79 4.96 -4.50 -7.08
CA SER A 79 6.14 -4.26 -6.26
C SER A 79 6.43 -2.80 -5.98
N SER A 80 5.87 -1.88 -6.75
CA SER A 80 6.17 -0.46 -6.59
C SER A 80 5.12 0.44 -7.23
N ALA A 81 5.16 1.72 -6.87
CA ALA A 81 4.36 2.77 -7.49
C ALA A 81 5.26 3.96 -7.81
N ALA A 82 5.19 4.46 -9.02
CA ALA A 82 5.86 5.70 -9.40
C ALA A 82 5.08 6.89 -8.83
N VAL A 83 5.80 7.89 -8.34
CA VAL A 83 5.21 9.11 -7.80
C VAL A 83 5.89 10.34 -8.37
N TYR A 84 5.11 11.40 -8.52
CA TYR A 84 5.58 12.70 -9.02
C TYR A 84 5.13 13.78 -8.07
N ILE A 85 6.05 14.65 -7.68
CA ILE A 85 5.78 15.74 -6.74
C ILE A 85 5.81 17.05 -7.50
N TRP A 86 4.75 17.82 -7.36
CA TRP A 86 4.54 19.06 -8.10
C TRP A 86 4.52 20.27 -7.17
N SER A 87 5.10 21.35 -7.64
CA SER A 87 4.96 22.68 -7.04
C SER A 87 4.23 23.55 -8.06
N GLY A 88 2.94 23.70 -7.88
CA GLY A 88 2.10 24.32 -8.89
C GLY A 88 2.05 23.47 -10.18
N THR A 89 2.53 24.00 -11.29
CA THR A 89 2.53 23.30 -12.59
C THR A 89 3.90 22.75 -12.98
N SER A 90 4.90 22.87 -12.11
CA SER A 90 6.25 22.40 -12.35
C SER A 90 6.63 21.29 -11.37
N ALA A 91 7.59 20.46 -11.76
CA ALA A 91 8.17 19.48 -10.84
C ALA A 91 8.75 20.19 -9.62
N SER A 92 8.49 19.62 -8.45
CA SER A 92 9.00 20.20 -7.20
C SER A 92 10.52 20.11 -7.15
N THR A 93 11.17 21.21 -6.75
CA THR A 93 12.60 21.24 -6.47
C THR A 93 12.90 20.97 -5.00
N SER A 94 11.88 20.94 -4.15
CA SER A 94 12.03 20.62 -2.73
C SER A 94 11.71 19.17 -2.47
N ALA A 95 12.57 18.48 -1.73
CA ALA A 95 12.35 17.09 -1.35
C ALA A 95 11.22 16.99 -0.33
N LYS A 96 10.35 16.00 -0.50
CA LYS A 96 9.22 15.75 0.40
C LYS A 96 9.21 14.29 0.84
N VAL A 97 8.90 14.09 2.10
CA VAL A 97 8.56 12.77 2.63
C VAL A 97 7.10 12.49 2.29
N LEU A 98 6.80 11.28 1.88
CA LEU A 98 5.43 10.88 1.51
C LEU A 98 4.89 9.86 2.49
N HIS A 99 3.66 10.06 2.92
CA HIS A 99 2.86 9.02 3.58
C HIS A 99 2.02 8.34 2.52
N TRP A 100 1.89 7.03 2.59
CA TRP A 100 1.18 6.28 1.56
C TRP A 100 0.45 5.07 2.14
N THR A 101 -0.58 4.67 1.43
CA THR A 101 -1.33 3.44 1.70
C THR A 101 -1.63 2.77 0.36
N ALA A 102 -1.42 1.47 0.30
CA ALA A 102 -1.71 0.66 -0.87
C ALA A 102 -2.69 -0.46 -0.50
N ILE A 103 -3.73 -0.64 -1.30
CA ILE A 103 -4.80 -1.59 -1.02
C ILE A 103 -5.11 -2.38 -2.28
N GLN A 104 -5.02 -3.71 -2.17
CA GLN A 104 -5.52 -4.63 -3.19
C GLN A 104 -6.86 -5.18 -2.72
N MET A 105 -7.91 -4.91 -3.49
CA MET A 105 -9.29 -5.27 -3.12
C MET A 105 -9.87 -6.39 -3.97
N THR A 106 -9.09 -6.99 -4.86
CA THR A 106 -9.59 -8.06 -5.71
C THR A 106 -9.63 -9.39 -4.97
N SER A 107 -10.61 -10.21 -5.30
CA SER A 107 -10.87 -11.47 -4.60
C SER A 107 -9.92 -12.61 -4.98
N THR A 108 -9.02 -12.41 -5.93
CA THR A 108 -8.11 -13.46 -6.36
C THR A 108 -6.85 -13.43 -5.52
N THR A 109 -6.75 -14.33 -4.58
CA THR A 109 -5.52 -14.70 -3.89
C THR A 109 -4.60 -13.53 -3.53
N ALA A 110 -5.15 -12.49 -2.91
CA ALA A 110 -4.31 -11.51 -2.25
C ALA A 110 -3.55 -12.21 -1.14
N ALA A 111 -2.23 -12.12 -1.16
CA ALA A 111 -1.40 -12.62 -0.09
C ALA A 111 -1.52 -11.63 1.07
N GLY A 112 -2.55 -11.84 1.84
CA GLY A 112 -2.85 -10.97 2.95
C GLY A 112 -2.22 -11.42 4.24
#